data_88f1ed4cdc23e86d66f63784331ac241
#
_entry.id   88f1ed4cdc23e86d66f63784331ac241
#
_cell.length_a   1.000
_cell.length_b   1.000
_cell.length_c   1.000
_cell.angle_alpha   90.00
_cell.angle_beta   90.00
_cell.angle_gamma   90.00
#
_symmetry.space_group_name_H-M   'P 1'
#
loop_
_entity.id
_entity.type
_entity.pdbx_description
1 polymer ?
#
loop_
_entity_poly.entity_id
_entity_poly.type
_entity_poly.pdbx_seq_one_letter_code
_entity_poly.pdbx_strand_id
1 'polypeptide(L)'
;MNPKVITAALAATVICFAGVGVVTVKSVSKHIAASDKEFEMTSNVLSPLFDIYGLAIVDGQAKASKGLIDAKEFCDSLAKLQAEAERLLSEFGNPAELVAQHKLVAAYLKKARSACDAGQIETLNSPAMTAELYAVIEPMTALINKALHEELTISRTHKDAADRALLTFERFASVAAGLGMVFAVAPWIGAKGKKPAVVVAKVRKKKPKR
;
A
#
# COMPACT_ATOMS: atom_id res chain seq x y z
N MET A 1 -28.59 -40.61 9.65
CA MET A 1 -27.35 -40.27 8.97
C MET A 1 -26.21 -40.99 9.72
N ASN A 2 -25.26 -41.58 9.02
CA ASN A 2 -24.15 -42.31 9.64
C ASN A 2 -23.20 -41.31 10.35
N PRO A 3 -22.90 -41.51 11.66
CA PRO A 3 -22.02 -40.58 12.41
C PRO A 3 -20.65 -40.39 11.76
N LYS A 4 -20.10 -41.43 11.10
CA LYS A 4 -18.84 -41.35 10.38
C LYS A 4 -18.88 -40.36 9.20
N VAL A 5 -20.03 -40.25 8.51
CA VAL A 5 -20.22 -39.31 7.39
C VAL A 5 -20.26 -37.85 7.90
N ILE A 6 -20.90 -37.65 9.05
CA ILE A 6 -20.95 -36.32 9.69
C ILE A 6 -19.56 -35.87 10.10
N THR A 7 -18.79 -36.76 10.77
CA THR A 7 -17.42 -36.44 11.21
C THR A 7 -16.51 -36.16 10.02
N ALA A 8 -16.60 -36.94 8.94
CA ALA A 8 -15.81 -36.71 7.73
C ALA A 8 -16.17 -35.39 7.04
N ALA A 9 -17.45 -35.04 6.97
CA ALA A 9 -17.89 -33.75 6.39
C ALA A 9 -17.41 -32.55 7.22
N LEU A 10 -17.49 -32.62 8.55
CA LEU A 10 -16.96 -31.57 9.43
C LEU A 10 -15.44 -31.44 9.30
N ALA A 11 -14.69 -32.57 9.28
CA ALA A 11 -13.25 -32.51 9.09
C ALA A 11 -12.87 -31.90 7.74
N ALA A 12 -13.55 -32.27 6.65
CA ALA A 12 -13.33 -31.69 5.34
C ALA A 12 -13.61 -30.16 5.33
N THR A 13 -14.68 -29.72 5.97
CA THR A 13 -15.04 -28.31 6.09
C THR A 13 -13.95 -27.53 6.84
N VAL A 14 -13.42 -28.06 7.94
CA VAL A 14 -12.35 -27.42 8.72
C VAL A 14 -11.06 -27.33 7.90
N ILE A 15 -10.70 -28.38 7.18
CA ILE A 15 -9.49 -28.40 6.32
C ILE A 15 -9.62 -27.38 5.19
N CYS A 16 -10.77 -27.32 4.51
CA CYS A 16 -11.03 -26.33 3.46
C CYS A 16 -10.97 -24.89 4.02
N PHE A 17 -11.58 -24.67 5.19
CA PHE A 17 -11.57 -23.36 5.84
C PHE A 17 -10.15 -22.92 6.21
N ALA A 18 -9.35 -23.81 6.81
CA ALA A 18 -7.96 -23.53 7.13
C ALA A 18 -7.13 -23.25 5.87
N GLY A 19 -7.32 -24.02 4.79
CA GLY A 19 -6.64 -23.81 3.51
C GLY A 19 -6.95 -22.46 2.89
N VAL A 20 -8.23 -22.09 2.81
CA VAL A 20 -8.67 -20.79 2.29
C VAL A 20 -8.14 -19.66 3.18
N GLY A 21 -8.16 -19.82 4.49
CA GLY A 21 -7.60 -18.84 5.44
C GLY A 21 -6.14 -18.55 5.19
N VAL A 22 -5.31 -19.59 5.04
CA VAL A 22 -3.87 -19.46 4.77
C VAL A 22 -3.62 -18.72 3.44
N VAL A 23 -4.34 -19.09 2.37
CA VAL A 23 -4.21 -18.44 1.06
C VAL A 23 -4.60 -16.98 1.14
N THR A 24 -5.71 -16.67 1.81
CA THR A 24 -6.18 -15.28 1.98
C THR A 24 -5.18 -14.45 2.78
N VAL A 25 -4.68 -14.96 3.91
CA VAL A 25 -3.67 -14.24 4.72
C VAL A 25 -2.42 -13.94 3.91
N LYS A 26 -1.90 -14.90 3.14
CA LYS A 26 -0.75 -14.69 2.25
C LYS A 26 -1.04 -13.63 1.17
N SER A 27 -2.21 -13.68 0.56
CA SER A 27 -2.62 -12.70 -0.47
C SER A 27 -2.73 -11.30 0.11
N VAL A 28 -3.44 -11.14 1.23
CA VAL A 28 -3.60 -9.87 1.93
C VAL A 28 -2.24 -9.30 2.36
N SER A 29 -1.40 -10.12 3.01
CA SER A 29 -0.06 -9.70 3.43
C SER A 29 0.81 -9.23 2.25
N LYS A 30 0.75 -9.92 1.10
CA LYS A 30 1.47 -9.52 -0.11
C LYS A 30 1.00 -8.15 -0.63
N HIS A 31 -0.32 -7.92 -0.67
CA HIS A 31 -0.87 -6.66 -1.17
C HIS A 31 -0.63 -5.51 -0.20
N ILE A 32 -0.71 -5.75 1.11
CA ILE A 32 -0.37 -4.73 2.12
C ILE A 32 1.10 -4.35 1.99
N ALA A 33 2.02 -5.32 1.96
CA ALA A 33 3.45 -5.03 1.83
C ALA A 33 3.79 -4.27 0.53
N ALA A 34 3.10 -4.58 -0.58
CA ALA A 34 3.25 -3.82 -1.82
C ALA A 34 2.71 -2.38 -1.67
N SER A 35 1.53 -2.20 -1.08
CA SER A 35 0.96 -0.87 -0.83
C SER A 35 1.84 -0.02 0.08
N ASP A 36 2.40 -0.61 1.15
CA ASP A 36 3.29 0.09 2.07
C ASP A 36 4.58 0.54 1.37
N LYS A 37 5.15 -0.31 0.51
CA LYS A 37 6.34 0.03 -0.27
C LYS A 37 6.10 1.23 -1.20
N GLU A 38 4.97 1.24 -1.92
CA GLU A 38 4.61 2.35 -2.82
C GLU A 38 4.33 3.64 -2.02
N PHE A 39 3.71 3.51 -0.84
CA PHE A 39 3.49 4.63 0.07
C PHE A 39 4.82 5.18 0.63
N GLU A 40 5.76 4.32 1.01
CA GLU A 40 7.11 4.73 1.42
C GLU A 40 7.85 5.46 0.29
N MET A 41 7.78 4.97 -0.94
CA MET A 41 8.37 5.61 -2.11
C MET A 41 7.79 7.01 -2.32
N THR A 42 6.47 7.16 -2.22
CA THR A 42 5.78 8.44 -2.32
C THR A 42 6.23 9.40 -1.22
N SER A 43 6.23 8.94 0.03
CA SER A 43 6.47 9.76 1.22
C SER A 43 7.94 10.13 1.40
N ASN A 44 8.85 9.17 1.19
CA ASN A 44 10.27 9.33 1.53
C ASN A 44 11.13 9.77 0.34
N VAL A 45 10.62 9.68 -0.89
CA VAL A 45 11.39 10.00 -2.10
C VAL A 45 10.72 11.10 -2.92
N LEU A 46 9.49 10.85 -3.40
CA LEU A 46 8.86 11.76 -4.35
C LEU A 46 8.39 13.07 -3.72
N SER A 47 7.82 13.05 -2.50
CA SER A 47 7.44 14.28 -1.81
C SER A 47 8.63 15.16 -1.47
N PRO A 48 9.72 14.66 -0.86
CA PRO A 48 10.93 15.46 -0.65
C PRO A 48 11.55 15.98 -1.96
N LEU A 49 11.50 15.18 -3.03
CA LEU A 49 11.99 15.62 -4.34
C LEU A 49 11.15 16.79 -4.89
N PHE A 50 9.83 16.73 -4.73
CA PHE A 50 8.95 17.85 -5.07
C PHE A 50 9.26 19.10 -4.24
N ASP A 51 9.49 18.95 -2.93
CA ASP A 51 9.82 20.06 -2.04
C ASP A 51 11.14 20.73 -2.42
N ILE A 52 12.14 19.96 -2.84
CA ILE A 52 13.41 20.51 -3.33
C ILE A 52 13.17 21.42 -4.54
N TYR A 53 12.49 20.92 -5.56
CA TYR A 53 12.31 21.68 -6.80
C TYR A 53 11.25 22.75 -6.70
N GLY A 54 10.09 22.45 -6.13
CA GLY A 54 8.96 23.38 -6.07
C GLY A 54 9.09 24.45 -5.00
N LEU A 55 9.67 24.12 -3.85
CA LEU A 55 9.75 25.02 -2.71
C LEU A 55 11.18 25.53 -2.46
N ALA A 56 12.14 24.63 -2.21
CA ALA A 56 13.45 25.05 -1.74
C ALA A 56 14.21 25.87 -2.79
N ILE A 57 14.16 25.51 -4.06
CA ILE A 57 14.85 26.24 -5.12
C ILE A 57 14.06 27.50 -5.51
N VAL A 58 12.77 27.40 -5.81
CA VAL A 58 11.97 28.52 -6.31
C VAL A 58 11.76 29.59 -5.22
N ASP A 59 11.25 29.16 -4.07
CA ASP A 59 10.98 30.05 -2.94
C ASP A 59 12.28 30.59 -2.32
N GLY A 60 13.32 29.74 -2.21
CA GLY A 60 14.64 30.13 -1.76
C GLY A 60 15.24 31.24 -2.63
N GLN A 61 15.21 31.08 -3.96
CA GLN A 61 15.69 32.12 -4.88
C GLN A 61 14.88 33.41 -4.75
N ALA A 62 13.56 33.31 -4.68
CA ALA A 62 12.70 34.49 -4.53
C ALA A 62 12.92 35.22 -3.18
N LYS A 63 13.18 34.49 -2.10
CA LYS A 63 13.50 35.06 -0.78
C LYS A 63 14.88 35.68 -0.73
N ALA A 64 15.89 34.98 -1.27
CA ALA A 64 17.27 35.48 -1.33
C ALA A 64 17.34 36.80 -2.13
N SER A 65 16.67 36.86 -3.28
CA SER A 65 16.65 38.04 -4.13
C SER A 65 15.92 39.27 -3.51
N LYS A 66 15.03 39.02 -2.55
CA LYS A 66 14.35 40.08 -1.78
C LYS A 66 15.04 40.41 -0.45
N GLY A 67 16.19 39.79 -0.17
CA GLY A 67 16.89 39.97 1.09
C GLY A 67 16.16 39.40 2.32
N LEU A 68 15.20 38.51 2.12
CA LEU A 68 14.43 37.87 3.21
C LEU A 68 15.22 36.70 3.86
N ILE A 69 16.20 36.16 3.17
CA ILE A 69 17.17 35.19 3.67
C ILE A 69 18.56 35.62 3.23
N ASP A 70 19.59 35.11 3.90
CA ASP A 70 20.97 35.35 3.49
C ASP A 70 21.20 34.73 2.11
N ALA A 71 21.53 35.56 1.15
CA ALA A 71 21.76 35.14 -0.22
C ALA A 71 22.95 34.19 -0.34
N LYS A 72 24.01 34.35 0.48
CA LYS A 72 25.15 33.43 0.53
C LYS A 72 24.70 32.05 1.08
N GLU A 73 23.94 32.04 2.14
CA GLU A 73 23.40 30.79 2.71
C GLU A 73 22.53 30.04 1.67
N PHE A 74 21.70 30.77 0.92
CA PHE A 74 20.94 30.18 -0.19
C PHE A 74 21.86 29.59 -1.24
N CYS A 75 22.86 30.34 -1.70
CA CYS A 75 23.83 29.88 -2.70
C CYS A 75 24.61 28.64 -2.25
N ASP A 76 25.04 28.59 -1.00
CA ASP A 76 25.71 27.44 -0.39
C ASP A 76 24.77 26.23 -0.29
N SER A 77 23.47 26.47 -0.13
CA SER A 77 22.46 25.39 -0.08
C SER A 77 22.19 24.72 -1.42
N LEU A 78 22.39 25.42 -2.55
CA LEU A 78 22.10 24.89 -3.89
C LEU A 78 22.86 23.59 -4.20
N ALA A 79 24.12 23.47 -3.76
CA ALA A 79 24.89 22.23 -3.94
C ALA A 79 24.33 21.08 -3.14
N LYS A 80 23.86 21.34 -1.92
CA LYS A 80 23.25 20.34 -1.05
C LYS A 80 21.91 19.88 -1.60
N LEU A 81 21.09 20.82 -2.06
CA LEU A 81 19.80 20.54 -2.69
C LEU A 81 19.97 19.69 -3.95
N GLN A 82 20.97 20.01 -4.79
CA GLN A 82 21.30 19.21 -5.98
C GLN A 82 21.73 17.78 -5.60
N ALA A 83 22.66 17.62 -4.64
CA ALA A 83 23.14 16.31 -4.21
C ALA A 83 22.00 15.46 -3.60
N GLU A 84 21.12 16.08 -2.81
CA GLU A 84 19.96 15.40 -2.24
C GLU A 84 18.94 14.98 -3.31
N ALA A 85 18.71 15.83 -4.31
CA ALA A 85 17.85 15.47 -5.44
C ALA A 85 18.43 14.29 -6.26
N GLU A 86 19.75 14.26 -6.48
CA GLU A 86 20.42 13.13 -7.14
C GLU A 86 20.29 11.84 -6.34
N ARG A 87 20.44 11.91 -5.00
CA ARG A 87 20.23 10.78 -4.11
C ARG A 87 18.81 10.24 -4.21
N LEU A 88 17.80 11.11 -4.10
CA LEU A 88 16.37 10.74 -4.18
C LEU A 88 16.01 10.17 -5.55
N LEU A 89 16.52 10.73 -6.65
CA LEU A 89 16.32 10.17 -7.98
C LEU A 89 16.92 8.77 -8.12
N SER A 90 18.10 8.53 -7.51
CA SER A 90 18.73 7.21 -7.48
C SER A 90 17.87 6.21 -6.69
N GLU A 91 17.32 6.60 -5.55
CA GLU A 91 16.41 5.77 -4.75
C GLU A 91 15.11 5.44 -5.49
N PHE A 92 14.62 6.37 -6.31
CA PHE A 92 13.47 6.14 -7.20
C PHE A 92 13.81 5.29 -8.44
N GLY A 93 15.06 4.88 -8.61
CA GLY A 93 15.49 4.02 -9.71
C GLY A 93 15.85 4.77 -11.00
N ASN A 94 16.14 6.06 -10.91
CA ASN A 94 16.59 6.90 -12.02
C ASN A 94 15.70 6.85 -13.28
N PRO A 95 14.38 7.18 -13.21
CA PRO A 95 13.55 7.21 -14.38
C PRO A 95 14.10 8.15 -15.45
N ALA A 96 14.19 7.69 -16.70
CA ALA A 96 14.90 8.40 -17.77
C ALA A 96 14.38 9.84 -17.98
N GLU A 97 13.08 10.06 -17.91
CA GLU A 97 12.45 11.37 -18.06
C GLU A 97 12.84 12.32 -16.92
N LEU A 98 12.79 11.86 -15.65
CA LEU A 98 13.18 12.65 -14.49
C LEU A 98 14.67 12.95 -14.50
N VAL A 99 15.54 11.98 -14.86
CA VAL A 99 16.97 12.19 -14.98
C VAL A 99 17.31 13.19 -16.08
N ALA A 100 16.62 13.12 -17.23
CA ALA A 100 16.84 14.07 -18.31
C ALA A 100 16.45 15.49 -17.88
N GLN A 101 15.31 15.66 -17.23
CA GLN A 101 14.87 16.96 -16.72
C GLN A 101 15.76 17.48 -15.58
N HIS A 102 16.20 16.58 -14.68
CA HIS A 102 17.17 16.95 -13.62
C HIS A 102 18.45 17.56 -14.19
N LYS A 103 18.99 17.03 -15.29
CA LYS A 103 20.18 17.60 -15.94
C LYS A 103 19.97 19.04 -16.39
N LEU A 104 18.76 19.40 -16.85
CA LEU A 104 18.43 20.78 -17.21
C LEU A 104 18.37 21.67 -15.97
N VAL A 105 17.75 21.19 -14.89
CA VAL A 105 17.75 21.90 -13.61
C VAL A 105 19.17 22.06 -13.07
N ALA A 106 20.00 21.00 -13.10
CA ALA A 106 21.38 21.05 -12.64
C ALA A 106 22.22 22.07 -13.44
N ALA A 107 21.99 22.20 -14.76
CA ALA A 107 22.63 23.22 -15.58
C ALA A 107 22.22 24.65 -15.14
N TYR A 108 20.93 24.86 -14.86
CA TYR A 108 20.45 26.13 -14.29
C TYR A 108 21.08 26.40 -12.92
N LEU A 109 21.10 25.43 -12.00
CA LEU A 109 21.69 25.59 -10.66
C LEU A 109 23.18 25.92 -10.73
N LYS A 110 23.92 25.34 -11.68
CA LYS A 110 25.31 25.70 -11.93
C LYS A 110 25.47 27.18 -12.35
N LYS A 111 24.57 27.65 -13.22
CA LYS A 111 24.54 29.07 -13.64
C LYS A 111 24.19 29.99 -12.47
N ALA A 112 23.19 29.64 -11.67
CA ALA A 112 22.81 30.37 -10.48
C ALA A 112 23.97 30.47 -9.47
N ARG A 113 24.67 29.36 -9.20
CA ARG A 113 25.86 29.35 -8.34
C ARG A 113 27.00 30.21 -8.90
N SER A 114 27.25 30.17 -10.20
CA SER A 114 28.26 31.05 -10.80
C SER A 114 27.93 32.54 -10.60
N ALA A 115 26.67 32.92 -10.66
CA ALA A 115 26.23 34.30 -10.34
C ALA A 115 26.45 34.63 -8.85
N CYS A 116 26.18 33.67 -7.95
CA CYS A 116 26.46 33.81 -6.52
C CYS A 116 27.98 34.02 -6.27
N ASP A 117 28.81 33.16 -6.86
CA ASP A 117 30.29 33.22 -6.69
C ASP A 117 30.89 34.54 -7.23
N ALA A 118 30.25 35.12 -8.25
CA ALA A 118 30.59 36.42 -8.79
C ALA A 118 30.06 37.62 -7.98
N GLY A 119 29.31 37.37 -6.90
CA GLY A 119 28.66 38.40 -6.10
C GLY A 119 27.48 39.08 -6.80
N GLN A 120 26.98 38.50 -7.89
CA GLN A 120 25.87 39.02 -8.72
C GLN A 120 24.52 38.45 -8.32
N ILE A 121 24.24 38.37 -7.03
CA ILE A 121 23.02 37.72 -6.49
C ILE A 121 21.75 38.39 -7.00
N GLU A 122 21.79 39.72 -7.23
CA GLU A 122 20.64 40.46 -7.78
C GLU A 122 20.24 39.95 -9.18
N THR A 123 21.16 39.38 -9.93
CA THR A 123 20.87 38.82 -11.26
C THR A 123 19.94 37.60 -11.19
N LEU A 124 19.90 36.87 -10.07
CA LEU A 124 19.00 35.74 -9.85
C LEU A 124 17.53 36.16 -9.94
N ASN A 125 17.22 37.43 -9.63
CA ASN A 125 15.88 37.99 -9.72
C ASN A 125 15.59 38.69 -11.06
N SER A 126 16.55 38.63 -12.00
CA SER A 126 16.28 39.21 -13.32
C SER A 126 15.14 38.44 -14.01
N PRO A 127 14.31 39.10 -14.83
CA PRO A 127 13.23 38.44 -15.58
C PRO A 127 13.75 37.24 -16.41
N ALA A 128 14.96 37.33 -16.95
CA ALA A 128 15.56 36.28 -17.74
C ALA A 128 15.90 35.04 -16.89
N MET A 129 16.57 35.21 -15.74
CA MET A 129 16.88 34.10 -14.83
C MET A 129 15.64 33.47 -14.22
N THR A 130 14.65 34.29 -13.88
CA THR A 130 13.35 33.82 -13.37
C THR A 130 12.61 32.99 -14.44
N ALA A 131 12.55 33.47 -15.68
CA ALA A 131 11.93 32.72 -16.77
C ALA A 131 12.66 31.41 -17.05
N GLU A 132 13.99 31.39 -17.02
CA GLU A 132 14.81 30.18 -17.20
C GLU A 132 14.58 29.20 -16.04
N LEU A 133 14.47 29.65 -14.80
CA LEU A 133 14.12 28.82 -13.65
C LEU A 133 12.78 28.10 -13.87
N TYR A 134 11.73 28.86 -14.17
CA TYR A 134 10.41 28.26 -14.37
C TYR A 134 10.38 27.31 -15.57
N ALA A 135 11.09 27.62 -16.66
CA ALA A 135 11.18 26.75 -17.82
C ALA A 135 11.77 25.35 -17.52
N VAL A 136 12.62 25.24 -16.50
CA VAL A 136 13.21 23.95 -16.09
C VAL A 136 12.50 23.31 -14.91
N ILE A 137 11.90 24.10 -14.01
CA ILE A 137 11.25 23.60 -12.79
C ILE A 137 9.82 23.12 -13.06
N GLU A 138 9.02 23.83 -13.86
CA GLU A 138 7.64 23.43 -14.14
C GLU A 138 7.54 22.04 -14.78
N PRO A 139 8.35 21.68 -15.81
CA PRO A 139 8.33 20.33 -16.34
C PRO A 139 8.80 19.29 -15.30
N MET A 140 9.78 19.63 -14.46
CA MET A 140 10.27 18.72 -13.41
C MET A 140 9.19 18.42 -12.37
N THR A 141 8.54 19.45 -11.84
CA THR A 141 7.45 19.31 -10.86
C THR A 141 6.24 18.59 -11.46
N ALA A 142 5.95 18.80 -12.75
CA ALA A 142 4.89 18.09 -13.45
C ALA A 142 5.20 16.57 -13.57
N LEU A 143 6.45 16.21 -13.88
CA LEU A 143 6.88 14.80 -13.93
C LEU A 143 6.83 14.15 -12.55
N ILE A 144 7.26 14.84 -11.50
CA ILE A 144 7.18 14.34 -10.12
C ILE A 144 5.72 14.16 -9.70
N ASN A 145 4.84 15.12 -9.99
CA ASN A 145 3.42 15.00 -9.70
C ASN A 145 2.76 13.85 -10.44
N LYS A 146 3.15 13.60 -11.70
CA LYS A 146 2.69 12.42 -12.45
C LYS A 146 3.13 11.14 -11.75
N ALA A 147 4.40 11.02 -11.37
CA ALA A 147 4.93 9.86 -10.65
C ALA A 147 4.24 9.67 -9.30
N LEU A 148 4.04 10.73 -8.51
CA LEU A 148 3.28 10.71 -7.26
C LEU A 148 1.86 10.14 -7.46
N HIS A 149 1.18 10.57 -8.51
CA HIS A 149 -0.17 10.11 -8.80
C HIS A 149 -0.20 8.62 -9.22
N GLU A 150 0.77 8.19 -10.01
CA GLU A 150 0.93 6.80 -10.44
C GLU A 150 1.18 5.88 -9.23
N GLU A 151 2.15 6.21 -8.37
CA GLU A 151 2.47 5.43 -7.17
C GLU A 151 1.29 5.35 -6.19
N LEU A 152 0.60 6.46 -5.94
CA LEU A 152 -0.60 6.48 -5.11
C LEU A 152 -1.73 5.64 -5.71
N THR A 153 -1.86 5.60 -7.03
CA THR A 153 -2.85 4.79 -7.72
C THR A 153 -2.53 3.30 -7.59
N ILE A 154 -1.26 2.92 -7.72
CA ILE A 154 -0.77 1.55 -7.52
C ILE A 154 -1.02 1.12 -6.06
N SER A 155 -0.64 1.95 -5.09
CA SER A 155 -0.88 1.70 -3.67
C SER A 155 -2.37 1.46 -3.36
N ARG A 156 -3.27 2.32 -3.88
CA ARG A 156 -4.72 2.14 -3.73
C ARG A 156 -5.20 0.83 -4.36
N THR A 157 -4.70 0.49 -5.54
CA THR A 157 -5.07 -0.77 -6.22
C THR A 157 -4.69 -1.99 -5.39
N HIS A 158 -3.53 -1.97 -4.74
CA HIS A 158 -3.11 -3.03 -3.83
C HIS A 158 -3.99 -3.10 -2.58
N LYS A 159 -4.33 -1.95 -1.99
CA LYS A 159 -5.25 -1.88 -0.85
C LYS A 159 -6.62 -2.43 -1.19
N ASP A 160 -7.20 -2.02 -2.32
CA ASP A 160 -8.49 -2.54 -2.80
C ASP A 160 -8.46 -4.04 -3.08
N ALA A 161 -7.32 -4.58 -3.53
CA ALA A 161 -7.14 -6.01 -3.73
C ALA A 161 -7.08 -6.77 -2.39
N ALA A 162 -6.43 -6.22 -1.38
CA ALA A 162 -6.41 -6.76 -0.02
C ALA A 162 -7.82 -6.79 0.59
N ASP A 163 -8.55 -5.68 0.48
CA ASP A 163 -9.92 -5.57 1.00
C ASP A 163 -10.87 -6.55 0.31
N ARG A 164 -10.76 -6.71 -1.02
CA ARG A 164 -11.55 -7.73 -1.75
C ARG A 164 -11.22 -9.15 -1.31
N ALA A 165 -9.96 -9.45 -1.04
CA ALA A 165 -9.55 -10.77 -0.54
C ALA A 165 -10.15 -11.04 0.86
N LEU A 166 -10.15 -10.06 1.75
CA LEU A 166 -10.77 -10.14 3.07
C LEU A 166 -12.28 -10.34 2.99
N LEU A 167 -12.98 -9.54 2.18
CA LEU A 167 -14.44 -9.68 1.98
C LEU A 167 -14.80 -11.07 1.42
N THR A 168 -13.98 -11.60 0.51
CA THR A 168 -14.20 -12.95 -0.04
C THR A 168 -14.03 -13.99 1.04
N PHE A 169 -13.03 -13.85 1.91
CA PHE A 169 -12.82 -14.73 3.05
C PHE A 169 -13.97 -14.66 4.05
N GLU A 170 -14.44 -13.46 4.40
CA GLU A 170 -15.58 -13.27 5.32
C GLU A 170 -16.86 -13.96 4.79
N ARG A 171 -17.15 -13.81 3.50
CA ARG A 171 -18.28 -14.49 2.86
C ARG A 171 -18.13 -16.01 2.93
N PHE A 172 -16.94 -16.52 2.61
CA PHE A 172 -16.65 -17.94 2.72
C PHE A 172 -16.76 -18.45 4.16
N ALA A 173 -16.24 -17.69 5.14
CA ALA A 173 -16.32 -18.01 6.55
C ALA A 173 -17.78 -18.08 7.04
N SER A 174 -18.61 -17.14 6.62
CA SER A 174 -20.03 -17.08 6.97
C SER A 174 -20.80 -18.30 6.41
N VAL A 175 -20.53 -18.69 5.16
CA VAL A 175 -21.13 -19.88 4.56
C VAL A 175 -20.66 -21.15 5.27
N ALA A 176 -19.35 -21.27 5.53
CA ALA A 176 -18.80 -22.42 6.23
C ALA A 176 -19.34 -22.57 7.66
N ALA A 177 -19.50 -21.45 8.39
CA ALA A 177 -20.09 -21.43 9.72
C ALA A 177 -21.57 -21.86 9.67
N GLY A 178 -22.33 -21.37 8.68
CA GLY A 178 -23.73 -21.77 8.46
C GLY A 178 -23.87 -23.26 8.18
N LEU A 179 -23.05 -23.82 7.30
CA LEU A 179 -23.02 -25.25 7.03
C LEU A 179 -22.62 -26.06 8.28
N GLY A 180 -21.60 -25.59 9.02
CA GLY A 180 -21.18 -26.24 10.27
C GLY A 180 -22.32 -26.32 11.30
N MET A 181 -23.09 -25.24 11.46
CA MET A 181 -24.28 -25.24 12.33
C MET A 181 -25.36 -26.24 11.87
N VAL A 182 -25.63 -26.29 10.57
CA VAL A 182 -26.59 -27.27 10.01
C VAL A 182 -26.15 -28.69 10.32
N PHE A 183 -24.87 -29.04 10.09
CA PHE A 183 -24.34 -30.37 10.39
C PHE A 183 -24.30 -30.68 11.91
N ALA A 184 -24.10 -29.70 12.75
CA ALA A 184 -24.11 -29.87 14.21
C ALA A 184 -25.53 -30.13 14.75
N VAL A 185 -26.55 -29.46 14.20
CA VAL A 185 -27.94 -29.53 14.69
C VAL A 185 -28.74 -30.68 14.05
N ALA A 186 -28.42 -31.07 12.81
CA ALA A 186 -29.12 -32.13 12.08
C ALA A 186 -29.27 -33.46 12.87
N PRO A 187 -28.23 -33.97 13.59
CA PRO A 187 -28.36 -35.18 14.40
C PRO A 187 -29.37 -35.06 15.54
N TRP A 188 -29.47 -33.88 16.14
CA TRP A 188 -30.38 -33.60 17.25
C TRP A 188 -31.84 -33.58 16.78
N ILE A 189 -32.13 -33.02 15.61
CA ILE A 189 -33.47 -33.02 15.02
C ILE A 189 -33.88 -34.43 14.63
N GLY A 190 -32.96 -35.21 14.04
CA GLY A 190 -33.25 -36.61 13.67
C GLY A 190 -33.42 -37.57 14.86
N ALA A 191 -32.81 -37.24 16.01
CA ALA A 191 -32.90 -38.07 17.22
C ALA A 191 -34.28 -37.91 17.93
N LYS A 192 -34.89 -36.70 17.84
CA LYS A 192 -36.23 -36.47 18.45
C LYS A 192 -37.40 -37.22 17.75
N GLY A 193 -37.15 -37.77 16.54
CA GLY A 193 -38.16 -38.51 15.78
C GLY A 193 -38.20 -40.03 16.09
N LYS A 194 -37.19 -40.58 16.77
CA LYS A 194 -37.19 -42.00 17.15
C LYS A 194 -37.82 -42.16 18.53
N LYS A 195 -39.12 -42.51 18.57
CA LYS A 195 -39.75 -42.99 19.79
C LYS A 195 -38.90 -44.16 20.35
N PRO A 196 -38.63 -44.17 21.67
CA PRO A 196 -37.91 -45.29 22.27
C PRO A 196 -38.66 -46.60 21.97
N ALA A 197 -37.97 -47.55 21.36
CA ALA A 197 -38.58 -48.87 21.16
C ALA A 197 -38.85 -49.46 22.55
N VAL A 198 -40.11 -49.57 22.87
CA VAL A 198 -40.55 -50.23 24.10
C VAL A 198 -40.15 -51.68 23.99
N VAL A 199 -39.09 -52.06 24.70
CA VAL A 199 -38.67 -53.45 24.85
C VAL A 199 -39.70 -54.12 25.73
N VAL A 200 -40.73 -54.71 25.12
CA VAL A 200 -41.63 -55.60 25.82
C VAL A 200 -40.88 -56.87 26.21
N ALA A 201 -40.43 -56.93 27.46
CA ALA A 201 -39.84 -58.13 28.03
C ALA A 201 -40.90 -59.22 28.08
N LYS A 202 -40.81 -60.20 27.16
CA LYS A 202 -41.60 -61.42 27.20
C LYS A 202 -41.24 -62.20 28.46
N VAL A 203 -42.05 -62.05 29.52
CA VAL A 203 -41.98 -62.91 30.71
C VAL A 203 -42.39 -64.31 30.30
N ARG A 204 -41.42 -65.24 30.13
CA ARG A 204 -41.68 -66.67 29.98
C ARG A 204 -42.21 -67.24 31.29
N LYS A 205 -43.52 -67.48 31.37
CA LYS A 205 -44.13 -68.32 32.44
C LYS A 205 -43.55 -69.75 32.36
N LYS A 206 -42.73 -70.13 33.33
CA LYS A 206 -42.38 -71.52 33.58
C LYS A 206 -43.62 -72.27 34.05
N LYS A 207 -44.00 -73.34 33.31
CA LYS A 207 -45.01 -74.30 33.77
C LYS A 207 -44.45 -75.15 34.89
N PRO A 208 -45.21 -75.37 35.95
CA PRO A 208 -44.77 -76.31 37.00
C PRO A 208 -44.87 -77.78 36.50
N LYS A 209 -43.81 -78.58 36.71
CA LYS A 209 -43.84 -80.04 36.55
C LYS A 209 -44.62 -80.64 37.70
N ARG A 210 -45.61 -81.47 37.38
CA ARG A 210 -46.16 -82.49 38.26
C ARG A 210 -45.30 -83.76 38.18
#